data_57d0099e5cb65dc422bfd90e0f8331c1
#
_entry.id   57d0099e5cb65dc422bfd90e0f8331c1
#
_cell.length_a   1.000
_cell.length_b   1.000
_cell.length_c   1.000
_cell.angle_alpha   90.00
_cell.angle_beta   90.00
_cell.angle_gamma   90.00
#
_symmetry.space_group_name_H-M   'P 1'
#
loop_
_entity.id
_entity.type
_entity.pdbx_description
1 polymer ?
#
loop_
_entity_poly.entity_id
_entity_poly.type
_entity_poly.pdbx_seq_one_letter_code
_entity_poly.pdbx_strand_id
1 'polypeptide(L)'
;MSIKKLIVVMGMLGGVQSLFALDLVGAYDLAKRNDPTLQANLYQFQADQLNLGIAKGALLPTVTLAGNLTRDRQSVKNDQSFDFPGGTDVSNSLISNTSTKRQVSLTARQPLFRMDAWQGYKQVKTSVQLSEVTLKIQIQQHLLDVAQAYFNVLRQQSLNRTYLQEEQALSEQLKMMNAKLQQGLLARSDVSEANAQYQNARANRISGQVQQMLAQEQLNRFIGHNPDQGLAVLRTDVVYQPPVPARLDDWLQLAQTHNLSIQQARLQRQYADDNRRVEKAALYPQLNALATYGYTKQSPDTLISTNGAFDQIGLELSWNLFNGGQTQTSIKKAVAQLDQAQAQLDAAERGASVEVKQAFLQLQTDQSKLEARQAAMRSAEQVSQASLASYNEGLKTMVDVLLAQRNAFSAKQEYVNAQYDYLINVLKLKAAVGQLSEEDLVQMNTWLSND
;
A
#
# COMPACT_ATOMS: atom_id res chain seq x y z
N MET A 1 -19.76 13.73 3.57
CA MET A 1 -20.31 13.02 4.74
C MET A 1 -19.14 12.69 5.66
N SER A 2 -19.21 13.12 6.91
CA SER A 2 -18.04 13.33 7.79
C SER A 2 -17.46 12.02 8.33
N ILE A 3 -16.21 11.73 8.04
CA ILE A 3 -15.38 10.60 8.55
C ILE A 3 -15.22 10.64 10.11
N LYS A 4 -15.66 11.71 10.75
CA LYS A 4 -15.66 11.85 12.24
C LYS A 4 -16.60 10.89 12.98
N LYS A 5 -17.45 10.11 12.30
CA LYS A 5 -18.39 9.15 12.93
C LYS A 5 -17.87 7.71 12.98
N LEU A 6 -16.67 7.41 12.44
CA LEU A 6 -16.15 6.03 12.42
C LEU A 6 -15.21 5.70 13.59
N ILE A 7 -14.90 6.65 14.48
CA ILE A 7 -13.90 6.45 15.56
C ILE A 7 -14.53 6.32 16.97
N VAL A 8 -15.84 6.49 17.15
CA VAL A 8 -16.44 6.58 18.50
C VAL A 8 -17.41 5.44 18.86
N VAL A 9 -17.40 4.31 18.17
CA VAL A 9 -18.15 3.12 18.67
C VAL A 9 -17.16 1.96 18.83
N MET A 10 -16.19 2.10 19.71
CA MET A 10 -15.32 1.01 20.15
C MET A 10 -15.09 1.10 21.64
N GLY A 11 -16.15 0.93 22.39
CA GLY A 11 -16.12 0.80 23.82
C GLY A 11 -17.02 -0.35 24.27
N MET A 12 -16.40 -1.40 24.81
CA MET A 12 -16.96 -2.46 25.63
C MET A 12 -17.96 -3.44 24.98
N LEU A 13 -17.44 -4.41 24.25
CA LEU A 13 -17.94 -5.78 24.31
C LEU A 13 -16.76 -6.63 24.80
N GLY A 14 -16.76 -6.91 26.10
CA GLY A 14 -15.87 -7.84 26.76
C GLY A 14 -16.03 -9.21 26.09
N GLY A 15 -14.91 -9.74 25.57
CA GLY A 15 -14.88 -10.94 24.77
C GLY A 15 -15.39 -12.16 25.53
N VAL A 16 -16.45 -12.73 25.06
CA VAL A 16 -16.58 -14.19 25.05
C VAL A 16 -15.54 -14.62 24.00
N GLN A 17 -14.36 -15.06 24.46
CA GLN A 17 -13.43 -15.81 23.60
C GLN A 17 -14.18 -17.08 23.18
N SER A 18 -14.79 -17.00 22.00
CA SER A 18 -15.38 -18.18 21.36
C SER A 18 -14.26 -19.19 21.13
N LEU A 19 -14.48 -20.42 21.63
CA LEU A 19 -13.62 -21.60 21.45
C LEU A 19 -13.54 -22.08 19.97
N PHE A 20 -13.80 -21.19 19.01
CA PHE A 20 -13.82 -21.51 17.58
C PHE A 20 -12.47 -21.19 16.94
N ALA A 21 -12.07 -22.05 16.01
CA ALA A 21 -10.89 -21.82 15.17
C ALA A 21 -10.94 -20.44 14.50
N LEU A 22 -9.80 -19.80 14.33
CA LEU A 22 -9.70 -18.49 13.69
C LEU A 22 -10.11 -18.61 12.23
N ASP A 23 -11.19 -17.93 11.85
CA ASP A 23 -11.69 -17.87 10.48
C ASP A 23 -11.03 -16.74 9.68
N LEU A 24 -11.32 -16.67 8.37
CA LEU A 24 -10.71 -15.69 7.47
C LEU A 24 -11.06 -14.25 7.86
N VAL A 25 -12.30 -13.99 8.28
CA VAL A 25 -12.75 -12.65 8.70
C VAL A 25 -12.05 -12.24 9.99
N GLY A 26 -12.01 -13.12 10.97
CA GLY A 26 -11.30 -12.89 12.23
C GLY A 26 -9.80 -12.67 12.03
N ALA A 27 -9.16 -13.42 11.11
CA ALA A 27 -7.76 -13.23 10.75
C ALA A 27 -7.52 -11.83 10.13
N TYR A 28 -8.42 -11.37 9.25
CA TYR A 28 -8.34 -10.02 8.69
C TYR A 28 -8.58 -8.93 9.73
N ASP A 29 -9.53 -9.10 10.65
CA ASP A 29 -9.78 -8.15 11.75
C ASP A 29 -8.59 -8.04 12.69
N LEU A 30 -7.89 -9.14 12.99
CA LEU A 30 -6.64 -9.12 13.74
C LEU A 30 -5.53 -8.40 12.96
N ALA A 31 -5.37 -8.71 11.68
CA ALA A 31 -4.39 -8.06 10.82
C ALA A 31 -4.64 -6.55 10.72
N LYS A 32 -5.89 -6.11 10.57
CA LYS A 32 -6.28 -4.69 10.54
C LYS A 32 -5.87 -3.92 11.79
N ARG A 33 -5.84 -4.61 12.96
CA ARG A 33 -5.44 -4.01 14.25
C ARG A 33 -3.94 -4.08 14.51
N ASN A 34 -3.29 -5.15 14.07
CA ASN A 34 -1.94 -5.49 14.50
C ASN A 34 -0.87 -5.25 13.42
N ASP A 35 -1.23 -5.12 12.12
CA ASP A 35 -0.22 -4.90 11.07
C ASP A 35 0.34 -3.48 11.11
N PRO A 36 1.65 -3.31 11.46
CA PRO A 36 2.28 -2.00 11.50
C PRO A 36 2.32 -1.31 10.13
N THR A 37 2.34 -2.08 9.04
CA THR A 37 2.38 -1.55 7.67
C THR A 37 1.08 -0.83 7.33
N LEU A 38 -0.06 -1.44 7.66
CA LEU A 38 -1.37 -0.81 7.46
C LEU A 38 -1.52 0.43 8.33
N GLN A 39 -1.08 0.36 9.61
CA GLN A 39 -1.12 1.50 10.53
C GLN A 39 -0.25 2.66 10.01
N ALA A 40 0.95 2.37 9.49
CA ALA A 40 1.82 3.38 8.89
C ALA A 40 1.13 4.09 7.71
N ASN A 41 0.45 3.35 6.83
CA ASN A 41 -0.28 3.90 5.70
C ASN A 41 -1.45 4.79 6.14
N LEU A 42 -2.17 4.42 7.21
CA LEU A 42 -3.24 5.24 7.80
C LEU A 42 -2.70 6.55 8.37
N TYR A 43 -1.58 6.52 9.10
CA TYR A 43 -0.94 7.71 9.63
C TYR A 43 -0.37 8.61 8.53
N GLN A 44 0.19 8.03 7.45
CA GLN A 44 0.62 8.79 6.28
C GLN A 44 -0.55 9.57 5.66
N PHE A 45 -1.69 8.92 5.46
CA PHE A 45 -2.89 9.59 4.96
C PHE A 45 -3.39 10.69 5.89
N GLN A 46 -3.36 10.47 7.22
CA GLN A 46 -3.70 11.52 8.19
C GLN A 46 -2.75 12.73 8.08
N ALA A 47 -1.45 12.48 7.90
CA ALA A 47 -0.47 13.54 7.68
C ALA A 47 -0.75 14.31 6.38
N ASP A 48 -1.07 13.58 5.30
CA ASP A 48 -1.39 14.19 4.00
C ASP A 48 -2.67 15.04 4.07
N GLN A 49 -3.68 14.63 4.85
CA GLN A 49 -4.89 15.43 5.07
C GLN A 49 -4.60 16.78 5.74
N LEU A 50 -3.62 16.83 6.64
CA LEU A 50 -3.24 18.07 7.32
C LEU A 50 -2.61 19.11 6.37
N ASN A 51 -2.06 18.67 5.22
CA ASN A 51 -1.54 19.58 4.19
C ASN A 51 -2.62 20.53 3.65
N LEU A 52 -3.90 20.13 3.68
CA LEU A 52 -5.00 21.02 3.32
C LEU A 52 -5.13 22.22 4.27
N GLY A 53 -4.93 21.98 5.58
CA GLY A 53 -4.89 23.03 6.60
C GLY A 53 -3.72 23.99 6.40
N ILE A 54 -2.53 23.43 6.08
CA ILE A 54 -1.32 24.21 5.78
C ILE A 54 -1.54 25.09 4.54
N ALA A 55 -2.07 24.51 3.45
CA ALA A 55 -2.36 25.25 2.23
C ALA A 55 -3.43 26.33 2.43
N LYS A 56 -4.44 26.08 3.27
CA LYS A 56 -5.43 27.08 3.67
C LYS A 56 -4.79 28.20 4.47
N GLY A 57 -3.80 27.90 5.30
CA GLY A 57 -3.04 28.88 6.08
C GLY A 57 -2.36 29.95 5.21
N ALA A 58 -1.95 29.60 3.98
CA ALA A 58 -1.37 30.56 3.03
C ALA A 58 -2.35 31.66 2.55
N LEU A 59 -3.66 31.47 2.78
CA LEU A 59 -4.72 32.44 2.47
C LEU A 59 -5.17 33.25 3.69
N LEU A 60 -4.70 32.90 4.89
CA LEU A 60 -5.08 33.52 6.16
C LEU A 60 -4.05 34.57 6.60
N PRO A 61 -4.41 35.48 7.52
CA PRO A 61 -3.47 36.45 8.04
C PRO A 61 -2.34 35.77 8.83
N THR A 62 -1.12 36.29 8.64
CA THR A 62 0.06 35.92 9.43
C THR A 62 0.44 37.08 10.35
N VAL A 63 0.78 36.77 11.61
CA VAL A 63 1.27 37.76 12.57
C VAL A 63 2.69 37.35 12.98
N THR A 64 3.64 38.25 12.78
CA THR A 64 5.07 38.00 13.04
C THR A 64 5.61 39.06 14.00
N LEU A 65 6.24 38.64 15.09
CA LEU A 65 7.04 39.46 15.97
C LEU A 65 8.51 39.35 15.55
N ALA A 66 9.16 40.47 15.21
CA ALA A 66 10.55 40.54 14.82
C ALA A 66 11.33 41.47 15.73
N GLY A 67 12.54 41.07 16.13
CA GLY A 67 13.48 41.91 16.87
C GLY A 67 14.80 42.00 16.11
N ASN A 68 15.26 43.20 15.80
CA ASN A 68 16.51 43.45 15.09
C ASN A 68 17.47 44.29 15.95
N LEU A 69 18.73 43.86 16.02
CA LEU A 69 19.82 44.62 16.58
C LEU A 69 20.89 44.78 15.50
N THR A 70 21.02 46.00 14.97
CA THR A 70 21.95 46.30 13.91
C THR A 70 23.00 47.31 14.40
N ARG A 71 24.28 47.08 14.16
CA ARG A 71 25.35 48.03 14.40
C ARG A 71 25.92 48.47 13.04
N ASP A 72 25.63 49.72 12.70
CA ASP A 72 26.09 50.33 11.44
C ASP A 72 27.30 51.21 11.71
N ARG A 73 28.30 51.06 10.89
CA ARG A 73 29.45 51.96 10.87
C ARG A 73 29.48 52.65 9.52
N GLN A 74 29.14 53.94 9.51
CA GLN A 74 29.15 54.75 8.31
C GLN A 74 30.33 55.73 8.35
N SER A 75 31.17 55.70 7.32
CA SER A 75 32.26 56.64 7.14
C SER A 75 31.85 57.53 5.95
N VAL A 76 31.60 58.78 6.21
CA VAL A 76 31.25 59.79 5.18
C VAL A 76 32.45 60.71 5.00
N LYS A 77 32.99 60.77 3.81
CA LYS A 77 33.89 61.82 3.38
C LYS A 77 33.07 63.05 3.01
N ASN A 78 33.25 64.13 3.75
CA ASN A 78 32.63 65.40 3.40
C ASN A 78 33.56 66.17 2.50
N ASP A 79 33.38 66.14 1.18
CA ASP A 79 34.17 66.84 0.18
C ASP A 79 33.62 68.26 -0.12
N GLN A 80 32.76 68.81 0.78
CA GLN A 80 32.27 70.17 0.60
C GLN A 80 33.31 71.14 1.20
N SER A 81 34.11 71.71 0.34
CA SER A 81 34.88 72.94 0.63
C SER A 81 33.97 74.17 0.44
N PHE A 82 33.50 74.78 1.54
CA PHE A 82 32.93 76.12 1.48
C PHE A 82 34.06 77.11 1.58
N ASP A 83 34.32 77.79 0.47
CA ASP A 83 35.27 78.87 0.40
C ASP A 83 34.66 80.16 1.00
N PHE A 84 35.01 80.54 2.22
CA PHE A 84 34.66 81.80 2.82
C PHE A 84 35.77 82.81 2.58
N PRO A 85 35.46 84.02 2.14
CA PRO A 85 36.48 85.09 2.05
C PRO A 85 36.95 85.45 3.47
N GLY A 86 38.09 84.91 3.91
CA GLY A 86 38.64 85.10 5.23
C GLY A 86 39.36 83.94 5.83
N GLY A 87 39.53 82.88 5.09
CA GLY A 87 40.44 81.70 5.27
C GLY A 87 40.49 81.08 6.64
N THR A 88 39.71 80.02 6.83
CA THR A 88 40.14 78.83 7.59
C THR A 88 39.74 77.61 6.81
N ASP A 89 40.72 76.91 6.27
CA ASP A 89 40.54 75.61 5.65
C ASP A 89 39.82 74.66 6.60
N VAL A 90 38.60 74.35 6.31
CA VAL A 90 37.92 73.21 6.98
C VAL A 90 38.38 71.93 6.31
N SER A 91 39.44 71.41 6.87
CA SER A 91 40.07 70.15 6.48
C SER A 91 39.04 69.02 6.35
N ASN A 92 39.21 68.20 5.32
CA ASN A 92 38.60 66.87 5.10
C ASN A 92 38.50 66.07 6.42
N SER A 93 37.40 66.15 7.10
CA SER A 93 37.15 65.30 8.29
C SER A 93 36.38 64.04 7.88
N LEU A 94 37.01 62.91 8.01
CA LEU A 94 36.37 61.59 7.98
C LEU A 94 35.43 61.50 9.20
N ILE A 95 34.16 61.75 9.04
CA ILE A 95 33.20 61.54 10.09
C ILE A 95 32.84 60.06 10.07
N SER A 96 33.47 59.31 10.96
CA SER A 96 33.10 57.92 11.23
C SER A 96 32.01 57.89 12.28
N ASN A 97 30.78 57.62 11.89
CA ASN A 97 29.67 57.46 12.81
C ASN A 97 29.32 55.97 13.00
N THR A 98 29.35 55.49 14.23
CA THR A 98 28.93 54.15 14.59
C THR A 98 27.60 54.25 15.33
N SER A 99 26.54 53.68 14.78
CA SER A 99 25.24 53.64 15.42
C SER A 99 24.77 52.24 15.68
N THR A 100 24.07 52.02 16.78
CA THR A 100 23.41 50.76 17.11
C THR A 100 21.90 50.98 17.08
N LYS A 101 21.18 50.32 16.16
CA LYS A 101 19.74 50.39 15.99
C LYS A 101 19.12 49.13 16.61
N ARG A 102 18.20 49.35 17.54
CA ARG A 102 17.36 48.29 18.15
C ARG A 102 15.93 48.50 17.66
N GLN A 103 15.33 47.49 17.09
CA GLN A 103 13.96 47.57 16.60
C GLN A 103 13.19 46.32 17.00
N VAL A 104 11.99 46.51 17.54
CA VAL A 104 11.00 45.45 17.74
C VAL A 104 9.76 45.83 16.99
N SER A 105 9.21 44.90 16.20
CA SER A 105 8.01 45.15 15.40
C SER A 105 7.09 43.94 15.35
N LEU A 106 5.79 44.20 15.44
CA LEU A 106 4.71 43.24 15.23
C LEU A 106 4.07 43.56 13.87
N THR A 107 4.15 42.63 12.94
CA THR A 107 3.60 42.79 11.59
C THR A 107 2.51 41.78 11.34
N ALA A 108 1.31 42.24 11.02
CA ALA A 108 0.21 41.45 10.51
C ALA A 108 0.15 41.61 8.97
N ARG A 109 0.18 40.49 8.25
CA ARG A 109 0.07 40.44 6.77
C ARG A 109 -1.14 39.60 6.39
N GLN A 110 -2.08 40.16 5.65
CA GLN A 110 -3.26 39.47 5.10
C GLN A 110 -3.16 39.43 3.59
N PRO A 111 -3.06 38.26 2.95
CA PRO A 111 -3.22 38.11 1.51
C PRO A 111 -4.64 38.49 1.11
N LEU A 112 -4.78 39.48 0.19
CA LEU A 112 -6.07 39.90 -0.37
C LEU A 112 -6.30 39.26 -1.74
N PHE A 113 -5.25 39.22 -2.57
CA PHE A 113 -5.27 38.56 -3.86
C PHE A 113 -3.95 37.82 -4.10
N ARG A 114 -4.01 36.50 -4.02
CA ARG A 114 -2.89 35.55 -4.17
C ARG A 114 -3.36 34.38 -5.03
N MET A 115 -3.31 34.58 -6.37
CA MET A 115 -3.74 33.54 -7.32
C MET A 115 -2.92 32.27 -7.20
N ASP A 116 -1.62 32.39 -6.92
CA ASP A 116 -0.71 31.26 -6.63
C ASP A 116 -1.15 30.46 -5.41
N ALA A 117 -1.48 31.10 -4.30
CA ALA A 117 -1.98 30.43 -3.09
C ALA A 117 -3.35 29.76 -3.31
N TRP A 118 -4.24 30.41 -4.08
CA TRP A 118 -5.55 29.86 -4.46
C TRP A 118 -5.40 28.58 -5.32
N GLN A 119 -4.55 28.62 -6.34
CA GLN A 119 -4.31 27.44 -7.19
C GLN A 119 -3.53 26.36 -6.43
N GLY A 120 -2.58 26.76 -5.56
CA GLY A 120 -1.87 25.87 -4.67
C GLY A 120 -2.81 25.13 -3.71
N TYR A 121 -3.79 25.81 -3.12
CA TYR A 121 -4.82 25.18 -2.29
C TYR A 121 -5.63 24.15 -3.07
N LYS A 122 -6.01 24.43 -4.32
CA LYS A 122 -6.72 23.46 -5.19
C LYS A 122 -5.83 22.25 -5.51
N GLN A 123 -4.58 22.48 -5.84
CA GLN A 123 -3.60 21.42 -6.12
C GLN A 123 -3.42 20.49 -4.89
N VAL A 124 -3.30 21.06 -3.68
CA VAL A 124 -3.21 20.27 -2.44
C VAL A 124 -4.49 19.49 -2.19
N LYS A 125 -5.67 20.04 -2.52
CA LYS A 125 -6.93 19.29 -2.43
C LYS A 125 -6.92 18.06 -3.33
N THR A 126 -6.46 18.19 -4.56
CA THR A 126 -6.29 17.05 -5.49
C THR A 126 -5.24 16.07 -4.97
N SER A 127 -4.14 16.55 -4.38
CA SER A 127 -3.13 15.71 -3.73
C SER A 127 -3.70 14.87 -2.59
N VAL A 128 -4.55 15.43 -1.74
CA VAL A 128 -5.22 14.70 -0.65
C VAL A 128 -6.19 13.63 -1.21
N GLN A 129 -6.89 13.93 -2.30
CA GLN A 129 -7.72 12.93 -2.98
C GLN A 129 -6.87 11.80 -3.58
N LEU A 130 -5.69 12.11 -4.11
CA LEU A 130 -4.74 11.13 -4.61
C LEU A 130 -4.23 10.22 -3.47
N SER A 131 -3.88 10.80 -2.32
CA SER A 131 -3.49 10.03 -1.12
C SER A 131 -4.64 9.14 -0.61
N GLU A 132 -5.91 9.59 -0.71
CA GLU A 132 -7.06 8.76 -0.34
C GLU A 132 -7.19 7.52 -1.24
N VAL A 133 -7.04 7.69 -2.56
CA VAL A 133 -7.07 6.54 -3.49
C VAL A 133 -5.87 5.64 -3.28
N THR A 134 -4.69 6.19 -3.01
CA THR A 134 -3.50 5.41 -2.66
C THR A 134 -3.73 4.56 -1.40
N LEU A 135 -4.34 5.12 -0.36
CA LEU A 135 -4.73 4.36 0.83
C LEU A 135 -5.72 3.23 0.50
N LYS A 136 -6.72 3.48 -0.36
CA LYS A 136 -7.68 2.44 -0.81
C LYS A 136 -6.96 1.29 -1.51
N ILE A 137 -5.98 1.57 -2.37
CA ILE A 137 -5.14 0.55 -3.02
C ILE A 137 -4.39 -0.27 -1.97
N GLN A 138 -3.79 0.38 -0.98
CA GLN A 138 -3.05 -0.29 0.09
C GLN A 138 -3.93 -1.15 0.98
N ILE A 139 -5.16 -0.69 1.31
CA ILE A 139 -6.15 -1.47 2.07
C ILE A 139 -6.59 -2.69 1.25
N GLN A 140 -6.89 -2.53 -0.04
CA GLN A 140 -7.29 -3.63 -0.90
C GLN A 140 -6.15 -4.66 -1.05
N GLN A 141 -4.91 -4.20 -1.23
CA GLN A 141 -3.74 -5.07 -1.30
C GLN A 141 -3.52 -5.82 0.01
N HIS A 142 -3.61 -5.15 1.16
CA HIS A 142 -3.50 -5.76 2.48
C HIS A 142 -4.57 -6.85 2.70
N LEU A 143 -5.82 -6.59 2.29
CA LEU A 143 -6.90 -7.57 2.35
C LEU A 143 -6.57 -8.82 1.52
N LEU A 144 -6.10 -8.61 0.28
CA LEU A 144 -5.69 -9.70 -0.60
C LEU A 144 -4.51 -10.49 -0.03
N ASP A 145 -3.49 -9.79 0.51
CA ASP A 145 -2.29 -10.42 1.08
C ASP A 145 -2.61 -11.27 2.32
N VAL A 146 -3.47 -10.77 3.22
CA VAL A 146 -3.94 -11.53 4.39
C VAL A 146 -4.72 -12.77 3.95
N ALA A 147 -5.64 -12.63 3.00
CA ALA A 147 -6.41 -13.77 2.49
C ALA A 147 -5.52 -14.81 1.80
N GLN A 148 -4.53 -14.38 1.02
CA GLN A 148 -3.55 -15.28 0.41
C GLN A 148 -2.70 -16.01 1.46
N ALA A 149 -2.24 -15.29 2.48
CA ALA A 149 -1.47 -15.88 3.57
C ALA A 149 -2.31 -16.92 4.32
N TYR A 150 -3.57 -16.62 4.64
CA TYR A 150 -4.51 -17.51 5.29
C TYR A 150 -4.73 -18.80 4.47
N PHE A 151 -5.11 -18.66 3.19
CA PHE A 151 -5.32 -19.81 2.31
C PHE A 151 -4.03 -20.59 2.04
N ASN A 152 -2.87 -19.94 2.06
CA ASN A 152 -1.59 -20.62 1.92
C ASN A 152 -1.30 -21.51 3.14
N VAL A 153 -1.63 -21.06 4.36
CA VAL A 153 -1.51 -21.92 5.57
C VAL A 153 -2.40 -23.15 5.42
N LEU A 154 -3.67 -22.99 5.03
CA LEU A 154 -4.60 -24.10 4.85
C LEU A 154 -4.14 -25.05 3.75
N ARG A 155 -3.58 -24.53 2.66
CA ARG A 155 -2.96 -25.32 1.58
C ARG A 155 -1.83 -26.19 2.14
N GLN A 156 -0.88 -25.60 2.85
CA GLN A 156 0.25 -26.33 3.41
C GLN A 156 -0.19 -27.35 4.47
N GLN A 157 -1.20 -27.05 5.27
CA GLN A 157 -1.79 -28.00 6.21
C GLN A 157 -2.39 -29.21 5.47
N SER A 158 -3.14 -28.97 4.39
CA SER A 158 -3.77 -30.04 3.57
C SER A 158 -2.72 -30.91 2.87
N LEU A 159 -1.67 -30.28 2.32
CA LEU A 159 -0.55 -31.00 1.71
C LEU A 159 0.24 -31.81 2.74
N ASN A 160 0.55 -31.24 3.90
CA ASN A 160 1.26 -31.94 4.95
C ASN A 160 0.46 -33.13 5.49
N ARG A 161 -0.87 -33.00 5.59
CA ARG A 161 -1.75 -34.14 5.93
C ARG A 161 -1.66 -35.24 4.85
N THR A 162 -1.59 -34.86 3.57
CA THR A 162 -1.41 -35.84 2.49
C THR A 162 -0.06 -36.52 2.55
N TYR A 163 1.04 -35.80 2.80
CA TYR A 163 2.38 -36.39 2.99
C TYR A 163 2.45 -37.32 4.20
N LEU A 164 1.78 -36.98 5.28
CA LEU A 164 1.70 -37.84 6.45
C LEU A 164 0.96 -39.16 6.13
N GLN A 165 -0.15 -39.09 5.40
CA GLN A 165 -0.89 -40.29 4.96
C GLN A 165 -0.05 -41.15 4.02
N GLU A 166 0.72 -40.54 3.10
CA GLU A 166 1.64 -41.24 2.20
C GLU A 166 2.75 -41.97 2.98
N GLU A 167 3.42 -41.29 3.91
CA GLU A 167 4.47 -41.87 4.74
C GLU A 167 3.94 -43.06 5.57
N GLN A 168 2.75 -42.89 6.17
CA GLN A 168 2.11 -43.97 6.97
C GLN A 168 1.80 -45.20 6.10
N ALA A 169 1.17 -45.01 4.95
CA ALA A 169 0.84 -46.09 4.02
C ALA A 169 2.09 -46.85 3.56
N LEU A 170 3.14 -46.12 3.15
CA LEU A 170 4.40 -46.75 2.71
C LEU A 170 5.18 -47.41 3.87
N SER A 171 5.08 -46.88 5.09
CA SER A 171 5.66 -47.49 6.29
C SER A 171 5.02 -48.87 6.59
N GLU A 172 3.69 -48.93 6.56
CA GLU A 172 2.96 -50.18 6.77
C GLU A 172 3.27 -51.21 5.69
N GLN A 173 3.36 -50.76 4.44
CA GLN A 173 3.72 -51.59 3.31
C GLN A 173 5.15 -52.13 3.42
N LEU A 174 6.12 -51.30 3.80
CA LEU A 174 7.49 -51.73 4.03
C LEU A 174 7.57 -52.78 5.16
N LYS A 175 6.81 -52.62 6.27
CA LYS A 175 6.72 -53.61 7.34
C LYS A 175 6.21 -54.95 6.81
N MET A 176 5.14 -54.96 5.99
CA MET A 176 4.56 -56.12 5.39
C MET A 176 5.56 -56.85 4.47
N MET A 177 6.29 -56.07 3.64
CA MET A 177 7.30 -56.62 2.73
C MET A 177 8.49 -57.22 3.47
N ASN A 178 8.96 -56.57 4.55
CA ASN A 178 10.01 -57.15 5.41
C ASN A 178 9.58 -58.48 6.03
N ALA A 179 8.34 -58.62 6.49
CA ALA A 179 7.82 -59.88 7.01
C ALA A 179 7.77 -60.98 5.96
N LYS A 180 7.35 -60.67 4.70
CA LYS A 180 7.38 -61.62 3.58
C LYS A 180 8.80 -62.01 3.16
N LEU A 181 9.77 -61.10 3.20
CA LEU A 181 11.18 -61.40 2.93
C LEU A 181 11.74 -62.37 3.96
N GLN A 182 11.42 -62.22 5.27
CA GLN A 182 11.84 -63.13 6.33
C GLN A 182 11.29 -64.56 6.11
N GLN A 183 10.13 -64.66 5.45
CA GLN A 183 9.52 -65.92 5.07
C GLN A 183 10.05 -66.45 3.72
N GLY A 184 10.99 -65.78 3.07
CA GLY A 184 11.53 -66.18 1.79
C GLY A 184 10.59 -65.99 0.58
N LEU A 185 9.49 -65.19 0.77
CA LEU A 185 8.43 -65.00 -0.23
C LEU A 185 8.68 -63.79 -1.17
N LEU A 186 9.71 -63.00 -0.88
CA LEU A 186 10.05 -61.78 -1.67
C LEU A 186 11.56 -61.66 -1.88
N ALA A 187 11.95 -60.98 -2.96
CA ALA A 187 13.34 -60.62 -3.22
C ALA A 187 13.79 -59.42 -2.35
N ARG A 188 15.08 -59.34 -2.03
CA ARG A 188 15.68 -58.18 -1.34
C ARG A 188 15.54 -56.90 -2.13
N SER A 189 15.57 -56.97 -3.46
CA SER A 189 15.34 -55.82 -4.37
C SER A 189 14.01 -55.13 -4.11
N ASP A 190 12.93 -55.89 -3.92
CA ASP A 190 11.58 -55.38 -3.73
C ASP A 190 11.45 -54.61 -2.42
N VAL A 191 12.07 -55.14 -1.35
CA VAL A 191 12.13 -54.46 -0.05
C VAL A 191 12.99 -53.19 -0.13
N SER A 192 14.09 -53.23 -0.87
CA SER A 192 14.93 -52.02 -1.08
C SER A 192 14.19 -50.92 -1.83
N GLU A 193 13.40 -51.27 -2.85
CA GLU A 193 12.54 -50.31 -3.58
C GLU A 193 11.47 -49.71 -2.66
N ALA A 194 10.75 -50.53 -1.88
CA ALA A 194 9.77 -50.03 -0.92
C ALA A 194 10.39 -49.13 0.15
N ASN A 195 11.60 -49.49 0.63
CA ASN A 195 12.32 -48.63 1.56
C ASN A 195 12.73 -47.30 0.94
N ALA A 196 13.16 -47.28 -0.31
CA ALA A 196 13.47 -46.04 -1.04
C ALA A 196 12.22 -45.13 -1.15
N GLN A 197 11.06 -45.69 -1.49
CA GLN A 197 9.80 -44.93 -1.57
C GLN A 197 9.38 -44.41 -0.18
N TYR A 198 9.49 -45.20 0.87
CA TYR A 198 9.23 -44.76 2.26
C TYR A 198 10.14 -43.59 2.66
N GLN A 199 11.46 -43.68 2.40
CA GLN A 199 12.40 -42.62 2.77
C GLN A 199 12.11 -41.33 1.97
N ASN A 200 11.71 -41.43 0.71
CA ASN A 200 11.28 -40.28 -0.11
C ASN A 200 10.01 -39.65 0.47
N ALA A 201 8.99 -40.42 0.82
CA ALA A 201 7.77 -39.90 1.45
C ALA A 201 8.05 -39.23 2.81
N ARG A 202 8.94 -39.81 3.61
CA ARG A 202 9.42 -39.22 4.86
C ARG A 202 10.12 -37.90 4.65
N ALA A 203 10.99 -37.81 3.65
CA ALA A 203 11.66 -36.54 3.28
C ALA A 203 10.63 -35.47 2.83
N ASN A 204 9.65 -35.86 2.01
CA ASN A 204 8.57 -34.97 1.58
C ASN A 204 7.73 -34.46 2.76
N ARG A 205 7.39 -35.32 3.71
CA ARG A 205 6.65 -34.92 4.92
C ARG A 205 7.45 -33.91 5.77
N ILE A 206 8.76 -34.18 5.99
CA ILE A 206 9.62 -33.24 6.73
C ILE A 206 9.67 -31.89 6.04
N SER A 207 9.86 -31.87 4.71
CA SER A 207 9.84 -30.64 3.92
C SER A 207 8.47 -29.92 3.99
N GLY A 208 7.36 -30.67 3.87
CA GLY A 208 6.00 -30.14 3.97
C GLY A 208 5.71 -29.53 5.34
N GLN A 209 6.22 -30.14 6.42
CA GLN A 209 6.11 -29.56 7.76
C GLN A 209 6.81 -28.20 7.90
N VAL A 210 8.01 -28.08 7.32
CA VAL A 210 8.74 -26.80 7.31
C VAL A 210 7.97 -25.75 6.49
N GLN A 211 7.43 -26.13 5.32
CA GLN A 211 6.62 -25.21 4.50
C GLN A 211 5.35 -24.75 5.23
N GLN A 212 4.72 -25.63 6.00
CA GLN A 212 3.57 -25.25 6.83
C GLN A 212 3.98 -24.24 7.92
N MET A 213 5.10 -24.45 8.61
CA MET A 213 5.59 -23.50 9.62
C MET A 213 5.92 -22.14 9.00
N LEU A 214 6.58 -22.12 7.83
CA LEU A 214 6.89 -20.87 7.13
C LEU A 214 5.61 -20.13 6.69
N ALA A 215 4.60 -20.84 6.19
CA ALA A 215 3.32 -20.25 5.85
C ALA A 215 2.62 -19.66 7.08
N GLN A 216 2.68 -20.34 8.21
CA GLN A 216 2.15 -19.87 9.48
C GLN A 216 2.84 -18.57 9.92
N GLU A 217 4.18 -18.50 9.83
CA GLU A 217 4.92 -17.27 10.17
C GLU A 217 4.61 -16.12 9.22
N GLN A 218 4.33 -16.39 7.94
CA GLN A 218 3.87 -15.37 7.01
C GLN A 218 2.50 -14.78 7.41
N LEU A 219 1.57 -15.61 7.88
CA LEU A 219 0.29 -15.15 8.41
C LEU A 219 0.48 -14.39 9.73
N ASN A 220 1.31 -14.91 10.63
CA ASN A 220 1.61 -14.29 11.93
C ASN A 220 2.17 -12.88 11.77
N ARG A 221 2.92 -12.60 10.69
CA ARG A 221 3.41 -11.24 10.37
C ARG A 221 2.27 -10.22 10.27
N PHE A 222 1.10 -10.63 9.76
CA PHE A 222 -0.07 -9.77 9.65
C PHE A 222 -0.88 -9.70 10.94
N ILE A 223 -1.15 -10.88 11.56
CA ILE A 223 -2.04 -10.96 12.73
C ILE A 223 -1.34 -10.68 14.06
N GLY A 224 0.01 -10.66 14.08
CA GLY A 224 0.82 -10.28 15.24
C GLY A 224 1.13 -11.39 16.24
N HIS A 225 0.46 -12.52 16.17
CA HIS A 225 0.68 -13.69 17.05
C HIS A 225 0.17 -14.98 16.40
N ASN A 226 0.63 -16.12 16.93
CA ASN A 226 0.12 -17.40 16.50
C ASN A 226 -1.28 -17.65 17.10
N PRO A 227 -2.31 -17.99 16.30
CA PRO A 227 -3.63 -18.29 16.84
C PRO A 227 -3.59 -19.58 17.68
N ASP A 228 -3.97 -19.46 18.95
CA ASP A 228 -3.95 -20.59 19.92
C ASP A 228 -4.94 -21.70 19.54
N GLN A 229 -5.96 -21.39 18.76
CA GLN A 229 -7.11 -22.25 18.45
C GLN A 229 -7.05 -22.91 17.06
N GLY A 230 -5.95 -22.70 16.31
CA GLY A 230 -5.84 -23.15 14.93
C GLY A 230 -6.68 -22.29 13.95
N LEU A 231 -6.70 -22.69 12.67
CA LEU A 231 -7.46 -22.01 11.61
C LEU A 231 -8.67 -22.85 11.20
N ALA A 232 -9.76 -22.18 10.85
CA ALA A 232 -10.92 -22.81 10.22
C ALA A 232 -10.50 -23.44 8.88
N VAL A 233 -10.94 -24.69 8.62
CA VAL A 233 -10.52 -25.48 7.46
C VAL A 233 -11.52 -25.37 6.31
N LEU A 234 -11.07 -25.62 5.08
CA LEU A 234 -11.93 -25.65 3.92
C LEU A 234 -12.89 -26.85 3.99
N ARG A 235 -14.18 -26.62 3.82
CA ARG A 235 -15.21 -27.67 3.79
C ARG A 235 -15.01 -28.58 2.58
N THR A 236 -15.39 -29.83 2.72
CA THR A 236 -15.26 -30.84 1.65
C THR A 236 -16.38 -30.73 0.60
N ASP A 237 -17.50 -30.08 0.92
CA ASP A 237 -18.71 -29.94 0.08
C ASP A 237 -18.79 -28.57 -0.63
N VAL A 238 -17.68 -27.85 -0.77
CA VAL A 238 -17.63 -26.55 -1.46
C VAL A 238 -18.02 -26.73 -2.94
N VAL A 239 -19.03 -25.98 -3.37
CA VAL A 239 -19.42 -25.89 -4.77
C VAL A 239 -18.73 -24.67 -5.40
N TYR A 240 -17.80 -24.93 -6.31
CA TYR A 240 -17.06 -23.90 -7.03
C TYR A 240 -17.91 -23.37 -8.19
N GLN A 241 -18.35 -22.09 -8.09
CA GLN A 241 -19.22 -21.47 -9.08
C GLN A 241 -18.41 -20.62 -10.07
N PRO A 242 -18.82 -20.57 -11.34
CA PRO A 242 -18.17 -19.69 -12.31
C PRO A 242 -18.24 -18.22 -11.86
N PRO A 243 -17.31 -17.36 -12.33
CA PRO A 243 -17.32 -15.95 -11.97
C PRO A 243 -18.62 -15.26 -12.44
N VAL A 244 -19.17 -14.42 -11.58
CA VAL A 244 -20.36 -13.61 -11.89
C VAL A 244 -19.94 -12.14 -11.85
N PRO A 245 -20.14 -11.42 -12.98
CA PRO A 245 -20.76 -11.78 -14.27
C PRO A 245 -19.95 -12.79 -15.09
N ALA A 246 -20.63 -13.56 -15.97
CA ALA A 246 -20.00 -14.62 -16.75
C ALA A 246 -19.21 -14.12 -17.98
N ARG A 247 -19.42 -12.86 -18.40
CA ARG A 247 -18.80 -12.28 -19.60
C ARG A 247 -17.61 -11.41 -19.24
N LEU A 248 -16.54 -11.55 -19.98
CA LEU A 248 -15.34 -10.73 -19.83
C LEU A 248 -15.63 -9.22 -20.01
N ASP A 249 -16.48 -8.88 -20.97
CA ASP A 249 -16.79 -7.47 -21.28
C ASP A 249 -17.41 -6.73 -20.08
N ASP A 250 -18.22 -7.41 -19.29
CA ASP A 250 -18.84 -6.85 -18.10
C ASP A 250 -17.78 -6.52 -17.03
N TRP A 251 -16.77 -7.39 -16.86
CA TRP A 251 -15.64 -7.15 -15.98
C TRP A 251 -14.75 -6.00 -16.46
N LEU A 252 -14.55 -5.87 -17.77
CA LEU A 252 -13.80 -4.75 -18.35
C LEU A 252 -14.53 -3.42 -18.14
N GLN A 253 -15.86 -3.40 -18.27
CA GLN A 253 -16.66 -2.21 -18.00
C GLN A 253 -16.63 -1.81 -16.51
N LEU A 254 -16.72 -2.78 -15.61
CA LEU A 254 -16.56 -2.55 -14.18
C LEU A 254 -15.18 -1.98 -13.85
N ALA A 255 -14.11 -2.50 -14.46
CA ALA A 255 -12.76 -2.00 -14.25
C ALA A 255 -12.59 -0.55 -14.69
N GLN A 256 -13.17 -0.13 -15.81
CA GLN A 256 -13.09 1.27 -16.27
C GLN A 256 -13.64 2.28 -15.25
N THR A 257 -14.61 1.84 -14.44
CA THR A 257 -15.28 2.69 -13.45
C THR A 257 -14.70 2.56 -12.04
N HIS A 258 -14.29 1.35 -11.63
CA HIS A 258 -13.94 1.05 -10.24
C HIS A 258 -12.45 0.76 -10.02
N ASN A 259 -11.66 0.45 -11.07
CA ASN A 259 -10.26 0.13 -10.88
C ASN A 259 -9.50 1.31 -10.23
N LEU A 260 -8.86 1.03 -9.10
CA LEU A 260 -8.20 2.04 -8.28
C LEU A 260 -6.96 2.63 -8.95
N SER A 261 -6.23 1.85 -9.77
CA SER A 261 -5.06 2.32 -10.51
C SER A 261 -5.45 3.34 -11.59
N ILE A 262 -6.59 3.13 -12.27
CA ILE A 262 -7.15 4.10 -13.22
C ILE A 262 -7.58 5.37 -12.48
N GLN A 263 -8.25 5.25 -11.33
CA GLN A 263 -8.66 6.40 -10.51
C GLN A 263 -7.44 7.20 -10.04
N GLN A 264 -6.38 6.50 -9.60
CA GLN A 264 -5.12 7.12 -9.21
C GLN A 264 -4.50 7.90 -10.38
N ALA A 265 -4.40 7.30 -11.56
CA ALA A 265 -3.85 7.94 -12.75
C ALA A 265 -4.67 9.16 -13.20
N ARG A 266 -6.01 9.12 -13.09
CA ARG A 266 -6.89 10.28 -13.35
C ARG A 266 -6.60 11.44 -12.40
N LEU A 267 -6.42 11.15 -11.12
CA LEU A 267 -6.07 12.17 -10.12
C LEU A 267 -4.65 12.70 -10.31
N GLN A 268 -3.69 11.86 -10.73
CA GLN A 268 -2.33 12.30 -11.09
C GLN A 268 -2.36 13.28 -12.27
N ARG A 269 -3.14 12.97 -13.30
CA ARG A 269 -3.35 13.89 -14.43
C ARG A 269 -4.00 15.21 -13.98
N GLN A 270 -5.01 15.14 -13.10
CA GLN A 270 -5.65 16.34 -12.54
C GLN A 270 -4.66 17.16 -11.71
N TYR A 271 -3.84 16.53 -10.89
CA TYR A 271 -2.78 17.18 -10.12
C TYR A 271 -1.76 17.90 -11.03
N ALA A 272 -1.39 17.29 -12.16
CA ALA A 272 -0.52 17.92 -13.15
C ALA A 272 -1.20 19.15 -13.83
N ASP A 273 -2.51 19.09 -14.09
CA ASP A 273 -3.25 20.27 -14.60
C ASP A 273 -3.35 21.38 -13.54
N ASP A 274 -3.59 21.03 -12.28
CA ASP A 274 -3.58 22.01 -11.19
C ASP A 274 -2.18 22.62 -11.02
N ASN A 275 -1.09 21.83 -11.14
CA ASN A 275 0.29 22.34 -11.14
C ASN A 275 0.51 23.35 -12.30
N ARG A 276 0.04 23.04 -13.49
CA ARG A 276 0.09 23.98 -14.63
C ARG A 276 -0.64 25.30 -14.32
N ARG A 277 -1.76 25.23 -13.57
CA ARG A 277 -2.50 26.45 -13.14
C ARG A 277 -1.74 27.23 -12.08
N VAL A 278 -1.05 26.55 -11.16
CA VAL A 278 -0.16 27.18 -10.18
C VAL A 278 0.97 27.94 -10.89
N GLU A 279 1.64 27.30 -11.87
CA GLU A 279 2.70 27.97 -12.63
C GLU A 279 2.18 29.18 -13.44
N LYS A 280 0.97 29.08 -14.01
CA LYS A 280 0.30 30.22 -14.66
C LYS A 280 -0.06 31.36 -13.70
N ALA A 281 -0.28 31.03 -12.41
CA ALA A 281 -0.64 32.02 -11.41
C ALA A 281 0.49 33.05 -11.15
N ALA A 282 1.73 32.71 -11.47
CA ALA A 282 2.87 33.65 -11.43
C ALA A 282 2.76 34.82 -12.41
N LEU A 283 1.85 34.76 -13.39
CA LEU A 283 1.57 35.87 -14.30
C LEU A 283 0.64 36.95 -13.69
N TYR A 284 0.01 36.67 -12.56
CA TYR A 284 -0.93 37.59 -11.91
C TYR A 284 -0.25 38.41 -10.83
N PRO A 285 -0.72 39.63 -10.57
CA PRO A 285 -0.25 40.44 -9.45
C PRO A 285 -0.62 39.77 -8.10
N GLN A 286 0.12 40.14 -7.07
CA GLN A 286 -0.16 39.75 -5.68
C GLN A 286 -0.49 41.03 -4.89
N LEU A 287 -1.56 40.99 -4.10
CA LEU A 287 -1.99 42.10 -3.25
C LEU A 287 -2.07 41.59 -1.80
N ASN A 288 -1.36 42.29 -0.93
CA ASN A 288 -1.39 42.04 0.52
C ASN A 288 -1.78 43.32 1.26
N ALA A 289 -2.55 43.20 2.33
CA ALA A 289 -2.70 44.22 3.35
C ALA A 289 -1.65 43.99 4.44
N LEU A 290 -1.04 45.08 4.89
CA LEU A 290 0.00 45.10 5.92
C LEU A 290 -0.42 46.03 7.06
N ALA A 291 -0.21 45.61 8.30
CA ALA A 291 -0.29 46.44 9.47
C ALA A 291 0.94 46.14 10.34
N THR A 292 1.75 47.13 10.64
CA THR A 292 2.95 47.01 11.45
C THR A 292 2.89 48.00 12.58
N TYR A 293 3.14 47.50 13.79
CA TYR A 293 3.38 48.34 14.98
C TYR A 293 4.74 47.99 15.54
N GLY A 294 5.56 49.02 15.87
CA GLY A 294 6.89 48.76 16.35
C GLY A 294 7.48 49.90 17.17
N TYR A 295 8.65 49.60 17.75
CA TYR A 295 9.48 50.56 18.48
C TYR A 295 10.90 50.50 17.97
N THR A 296 11.48 51.69 17.64
CA THR A 296 12.88 51.80 17.22
C THR A 296 13.64 52.66 18.22
N LYS A 297 14.87 52.22 18.56
CA LYS A 297 15.85 53.05 19.30
C LYS A 297 17.19 52.95 18.66
N GLN A 298 17.80 54.10 18.34
CA GLN A 298 19.14 54.23 17.80
C GLN A 298 20.04 54.89 18.86
N SER A 299 21.27 54.43 18.99
CA SER A 299 22.26 54.96 19.93
C SER A 299 23.62 55.02 19.25
N PRO A 300 24.36 56.19 19.30
CA PRO A 300 23.90 57.46 19.89
C PRO A 300 22.78 58.09 19.12
N ASP A 301 22.01 58.94 19.79
CA ASP A 301 20.99 59.75 19.17
C ASP A 301 21.67 60.77 18.23
N THR A 302 21.20 60.85 16.99
CA THR A 302 21.58 61.85 16.02
C THR A 302 20.42 62.78 15.69
N LEU A 303 20.70 63.99 15.16
CA LEU A 303 19.65 64.97 14.81
C LEU A 303 18.57 64.41 13.83
N ILE A 304 18.81 63.27 13.21
CA ILE A 304 17.97 62.62 12.24
C ILE A 304 17.47 61.25 12.73
N SER A 305 17.79 60.82 13.99
CA SER A 305 17.34 59.50 14.51
C SER A 305 15.89 59.56 14.95
N THR A 306 15.06 58.72 14.33
CA THR A 306 13.68 58.48 14.77
C THR A 306 13.64 57.45 15.89
N ASN A 307 13.62 57.93 17.13
CA ASN A 307 13.45 57.05 18.29
C ASN A 307 11.98 57.12 18.76
N GLY A 308 11.35 55.93 18.92
CA GLY A 308 9.98 55.88 19.39
C GLY A 308 9.14 54.76 18.78
N ALA A 309 7.89 54.77 19.14
CA ALA A 309 6.89 53.89 18.54
C ALA A 309 6.48 54.39 17.16
N PHE A 310 6.20 53.46 16.27
CA PHE A 310 5.66 53.73 14.96
C PHE A 310 4.56 52.73 14.61
N ASP A 311 3.59 53.15 13.85
CA ASP A 311 2.55 52.34 13.21
C ASP A 311 2.47 52.60 11.74
N GLN A 312 2.16 51.56 10.97
CA GLN A 312 2.02 51.62 9.53
C GLN A 312 0.92 50.67 9.08
N ILE A 313 -0.03 51.16 8.31
CA ILE A 313 -1.05 50.40 7.61
C ILE A 313 -0.93 50.68 6.12
N GLY A 314 -0.94 49.63 5.30
CA GLY A 314 -0.76 49.80 3.88
C GLY A 314 -1.21 48.61 3.05
N LEU A 315 -1.26 48.81 1.75
CA LEU A 315 -1.45 47.78 0.74
C LEU A 315 -0.14 47.66 -0.04
N GLU A 316 0.28 46.40 -0.21
CA GLU A 316 1.45 46.05 -0.99
C GLU A 316 1.01 45.31 -2.26
N LEU A 317 1.21 45.92 -3.43
CA LEU A 317 1.01 45.30 -4.75
C LEU A 317 2.37 44.90 -5.31
N SER A 318 2.54 43.63 -5.60
CA SER A 318 3.73 43.09 -6.25
C SER A 318 3.33 42.41 -7.55
N TRP A 319 3.95 42.77 -8.66
CA TRP A 319 3.71 42.19 -9.96
C TRP A 319 5.02 42.00 -10.72
N ASN A 320 5.37 40.74 -10.94
CA ASN A 320 6.57 40.41 -11.68
C ASN A 320 6.29 40.41 -13.19
N LEU A 321 6.58 41.54 -13.86
CA LEU A 321 6.30 41.72 -15.28
C LEU A 321 7.26 40.98 -16.20
N PHE A 322 8.51 40.82 -15.79
CA PHE A 322 9.55 40.11 -16.55
C PHE A 322 10.59 39.50 -15.62
N ASN A 323 10.88 38.19 -15.78
CA ASN A 323 11.87 37.46 -15.02
C ASN A 323 12.80 36.62 -15.90
N GLY A 324 13.25 37.17 -17.03
CA GLY A 324 14.17 36.51 -17.95
C GLY A 324 13.59 35.29 -18.66
N GLY A 325 12.24 35.21 -18.80
CA GLY A 325 11.57 34.09 -19.46
C GLY A 325 11.33 32.84 -18.56
N GLN A 326 11.71 32.90 -17.29
CA GLN A 326 11.57 31.79 -16.35
C GLN A 326 10.11 31.32 -16.22
N THR A 327 9.16 32.22 -16.02
CA THR A 327 7.71 31.89 -15.89
C THR A 327 7.20 31.16 -17.14
N GLN A 328 7.56 31.64 -18.34
CA GLN A 328 7.14 30.99 -19.58
C GLN A 328 7.70 29.59 -19.74
N THR A 329 8.95 29.38 -19.32
CA THR A 329 9.61 28.06 -19.35
C THR A 329 9.01 27.11 -18.32
N SER A 330 8.69 27.59 -17.10
CA SER A 330 7.99 26.81 -16.08
C SER A 330 6.60 26.37 -16.55
N ILE A 331 5.85 27.27 -17.19
CA ILE A 331 4.54 26.91 -17.77
C ILE A 331 4.68 25.83 -18.87
N LYS A 332 5.66 25.98 -19.79
CA LYS A 332 5.94 24.95 -20.82
C LYS A 332 6.32 23.60 -20.20
N LYS A 333 7.14 23.63 -19.15
CA LYS A 333 7.49 22.41 -18.38
C LYS A 333 6.24 21.78 -17.79
N ALA A 334 5.37 22.54 -17.15
CA ALA A 334 4.14 22.03 -16.55
C ALA A 334 3.15 21.47 -17.60
N VAL A 335 3.11 22.04 -18.82
CA VAL A 335 2.35 21.48 -19.95
C VAL A 335 2.92 20.10 -20.34
N ALA A 336 4.22 19.98 -20.52
CA ALA A 336 4.85 18.68 -20.84
C ALA A 336 4.63 17.62 -19.74
N GLN A 337 4.59 18.03 -18.46
CA GLN A 337 4.24 17.16 -17.33
C GLN A 337 2.76 16.73 -17.36
N LEU A 338 1.85 17.59 -17.80
CA LEU A 338 0.44 17.23 -18.01
C LEU A 338 0.29 16.24 -19.16
N ASP A 339 1.00 16.42 -20.28
CA ASP A 339 1.00 15.49 -21.40
C ASP A 339 1.59 14.13 -20.99
N GLN A 340 2.65 14.14 -20.18
CA GLN A 340 3.20 12.92 -19.57
C GLN A 340 2.16 12.20 -18.70
N ALA A 341 1.44 12.92 -17.83
CA ALA A 341 0.42 12.35 -16.95
C ALA A 341 -0.77 11.81 -17.76
N GLN A 342 -1.12 12.42 -18.89
CA GLN A 342 -2.13 11.89 -19.83
C GLN A 342 -1.68 10.55 -20.43
N ALA A 343 -0.44 10.46 -20.91
CA ALA A 343 0.11 9.22 -21.45
C ALA A 343 0.18 8.11 -20.38
N GLN A 344 0.46 8.47 -19.13
CA GLN A 344 0.43 7.53 -17.99
C GLN A 344 -0.99 7.04 -17.69
N LEU A 345 -2.00 7.89 -17.81
CA LEU A 345 -3.40 7.49 -17.68
C LEU A 345 -3.80 6.49 -18.77
N ASP A 346 -3.45 6.78 -20.03
CA ASP A 346 -3.71 5.87 -21.16
C ASP A 346 -3.02 4.50 -20.96
N ALA A 347 -1.81 4.52 -20.41
CA ALA A 347 -1.07 3.30 -20.06
C ALA A 347 -1.74 2.53 -18.91
N ALA A 348 -2.22 3.22 -17.88
CA ALA A 348 -2.94 2.61 -16.75
C ALA A 348 -4.26 1.97 -17.19
N GLU A 349 -5.03 2.62 -18.08
CA GLU A 349 -6.27 2.06 -18.65
C GLU A 349 -6.02 0.78 -19.45
N ARG A 350 -4.95 0.76 -20.29
CA ARG A 350 -4.54 -0.44 -21.02
C ARG A 350 -4.02 -1.53 -20.08
N GLY A 351 -3.21 -1.17 -19.08
CA GLY A 351 -2.67 -2.08 -18.08
C GLY A 351 -3.78 -2.78 -17.29
N ALA A 352 -4.73 -2.02 -16.76
CA ALA A 352 -5.89 -2.56 -16.04
C ALA A 352 -6.73 -3.51 -16.93
N SER A 353 -6.92 -3.17 -18.22
CA SER A 353 -7.63 -4.05 -19.16
C SER A 353 -6.89 -5.39 -19.34
N VAL A 354 -5.58 -5.39 -19.42
CA VAL A 354 -4.77 -6.61 -19.53
C VAL A 354 -4.85 -7.43 -18.24
N GLU A 355 -4.71 -6.78 -17.08
CA GLU A 355 -4.77 -7.43 -15.77
C GLU A 355 -6.12 -8.14 -15.54
N VAL A 356 -7.24 -7.46 -15.85
CA VAL A 356 -8.58 -8.05 -15.73
C VAL A 356 -8.76 -9.22 -16.69
N LYS A 357 -8.29 -9.11 -17.94
CA LYS A 357 -8.34 -10.22 -18.91
C LYS A 357 -7.54 -11.43 -18.40
N GLN A 358 -6.34 -11.21 -17.89
CA GLN A 358 -5.52 -12.28 -17.33
C GLN A 358 -6.17 -12.94 -16.13
N ALA A 359 -6.69 -12.15 -15.16
CA ALA A 359 -7.35 -12.66 -13.98
C ALA A 359 -8.62 -13.46 -14.33
N PHE A 360 -9.43 -12.98 -15.28
CA PHE A 360 -10.63 -13.67 -15.73
C PHE A 360 -10.32 -14.99 -16.45
N LEU A 361 -9.39 -14.99 -17.39
CA LEU A 361 -8.99 -16.20 -18.14
C LEU A 361 -8.32 -17.21 -17.21
N GLN A 362 -7.52 -16.74 -16.24
CA GLN A 362 -6.92 -17.60 -15.22
C GLN A 362 -7.99 -18.28 -14.39
N LEU A 363 -8.98 -17.53 -13.89
CA LEU A 363 -10.07 -18.09 -13.08
C LEU A 363 -10.93 -19.09 -13.86
N GLN A 364 -11.22 -18.83 -15.14
CA GLN A 364 -11.93 -19.76 -16.01
C GLN A 364 -11.10 -21.06 -16.23
N THR A 365 -9.80 -20.91 -16.41
CA THR A 365 -8.88 -22.05 -16.54
C THR A 365 -8.81 -22.84 -15.23
N ASP A 366 -8.74 -22.16 -14.07
CA ASP A 366 -8.66 -22.81 -12.77
C ASP A 366 -9.92 -23.59 -12.44
N GLN A 367 -11.11 -23.11 -12.83
CA GLN A 367 -12.33 -23.85 -12.68
C GLN A 367 -12.29 -25.19 -13.47
N SER A 368 -11.97 -25.13 -14.76
CA SER A 368 -11.87 -26.33 -15.58
C SER A 368 -10.76 -27.29 -15.11
N LYS A 369 -9.63 -26.72 -14.65
CA LYS A 369 -8.50 -27.46 -14.09
C LYS A 369 -8.91 -28.16 -12.79
N LEU A 370 -9.67 -27.49 -11.92
CA LEU A 370 -10.14 -28.04 -10.65
C LEU A 370 -11.05 -29.25 -10.88
N GLU A 371 -12.01 -29.18 -11.80
CA GLU A 371 -12.89 -30.28 -12.16
C GLU A 371 -12.08 -31.47 -12.72
N ALA A 372 -11.13 -31.19 -13.64
CA ALA A 372 -10.28 -32.22 -14.22
C ALA A 372 -9.37 -32.88 -13.16
N ARG A 373 -8.77 -32.11 -12.23
CA ARG A 373 -7.93 -32.63 -11.14
C ARG A 373 -8.72 -33.44 -10.13
N GLN A 374 -9.96 -33.04 -9.85
CA GLN A 374 -10.86 -33.84 -8.99
C GLN A 374 -11.18 -35.20 -9.61
N ALA A 375 -11.50 -35.24 -10.91
CA ALA A 375 -11.76 -36.49 -11.63
C ALA A 375 -10.49 -37.37 -11.69
N ALA A 376 -9.32 -36.78 -11.97
CA ALA A 376 -8.04 -37.49 -12.00
C ALA A 376 -7.68 -38.08 -10.62
N MET A 377 -7.89 -37.31 -9.54
CA MET A 377 -7.66 -37.80 -8.16
C MET A 377 -8.55 -38.99 -7.86
N ARG A 378 -9.86 -38.91 -8.11
CA ARG A 378 -10.79 -40.05 -7.88
C ARG A 378 -10.39 -41.27 -8.68
N SER A 379 -10.04 -41.11 -9.96
CA SER A 379 -9.59 -42.23 -10.82
C SER A 379 -8.28 -42.84 -10.31
N ALA A 380 -7.30 -42.01 -9.93
CA ALA A 380 -6.03 -42.50 -9.39
C ALA A 380 -6.19 -43.27 -8.05
N GLU A 381 -7.09 -42.79 -7.18
CA GLU A 381 -7.45 -43.49 -5.92
C GLU A 381 -8.07 -44.85 -6.22
N GLN A 382 -8.99 -44.93 -7.17
CA GLN A 382 -9.59 -46.23 -7.59
C GLN A 382 -8.56 -47.17 -8.18
N VAL A 383 -7.64 -46.70 -9.02
CA VAL A 383 -6.54 -47.52 -9.58
C VAL A 383 -5.61 -48.00 -8.49
N SER A 384 -5.30 -47.17 -7.49
CA SER A 384 -4.47 -47.55 -6.36
C SER A 384 -5.10 -48.69 -5.54
N GLN A 385 -6.40 -48.55 -5.22
CA GLN A 385 -7.16 -49.58 -4.49
C GLN A 385 -7.25 -50.88 -5.30
N ALA A 386 -7.58 -50.82 -6.59
CA ALA A 386 -7.65 -51.97 -7.47
C ALA A 386 -6.29 -52.65 -7.65
N SER A 387 -5.19 -51.88 -7.73
CA SER A 387 -3.84 -52.46 -7.82
C SER A 387 -3.43 -53.21 -6.57
N LEU A 388 -3.80 -52.70 -5.37
CA LEU A 388 -3.56 -53.38 -4.11
C LEU A 388 -4.37 -54.70 -4.01
N ALA A 389 -5.65 -54.68 -4.43
CA ALA A 389 -6.48 -55.89 -4.48
C ALA A 389 -5.90 -56.92 -5.44
N SER A 390 -5.52 -56.53 -6.67
CA SER A 390 -4.91 -57.43 -7.66
C SER A 390 -3.57 -58.01 -7.20
N TYR A 391 -2.78 -57.25 -6.44
CA TYR A 391 -1.55 -57.76 -5.82
C TYR A 391 -1.84 -58.87 -4.80
N ASN A 392 -2.86 -58.71 -3.97
CA ASN A 392 -3.24 -59.70 -2.99
C ASN A 392 -3.72 -61.03 -3.64
N GLU A 393 -4.26 -60.93 -4.87
CA GLU A 393 -4.65 -62.07 -5.69
C GLU A 393 -3.48 -62.64 -6.54
N GLY A 394 -2.28 -62.05 -6.47
CA GLY A 394 -1.11 -62.44 -7.25
C GLY A 394 -1.11 -62.03 -8.73
N LEU A 395 -2.01 -61.13 -9.13
CA LEU A 395 -2.17 -60.67 -10.51
C LEU A 395 -1.29 -59.46 -10.87
N LYS A 396 -0.77 -58.74 -9.89
CA LYS A 396 0.11 -57.58 -10.04
C LYS A 396 1.34 -57.70 -9.16
N THR A 397 2.39 -56.98 -9.50
CA THR A 397 3.62 -56.87 -8.71
C THR A 397 3.47 -55.79 -7.64
N MET A 398 4.31 -55.81 -6.62
CA MET A 398 4.35 -54.76 -5.60
C MET A 398 4.81 -53.40 -6.19
N VAL A 399 5.68 -53.45 -7.19
CA VAL A 399 6.11 -52.23 -7.91
C VAL A 399 4.93 -51.51 -8.57
N ASP A 400 3.99 -52.29 -9.14
CA ASP A 400 2.75 -51.71 -9.72
C ASP A 400 1.87 -51.02 -8.65
N VAL A 401 1.79 -51.60 -7.46
CA VAL A 401 1.05 -51.02 -6.32
C VAL A 401 1.71 -49.73 -5.86
N LEU A 402 3.03 -49.76 -5.65
CA LEU A 402 3.79 -48.56 -5.22
C LEU A 402 3.66 -47.41 -6.24
N LEU A 403 3.71 -47.71 -7.55
CA LEU A 403 3.52 -46.73 -8.61
C LEU A 403 2.09 -46.16 -8.61
N ALA A 404 1.07 -47.01 -8.46
CA ALA A 404 -0.32 -46.59 -8.40
C ALA A 404 -0.59 -45.70 -7.17
N GLN A 405 -0.04 -46.06 -6.00
CA GLN A 405 -0.14 -45.25 -4.78
C GLN A 405 0.54 -43.89 -4.95
N ARG A 406 1.77 -43.84 -5.46
CA ARG A 406 2.47 -42.58 -5.72
C ARG A 406 1.65 -41.66 -6.65
N ASN A 407 1.07 -42.25 -7.70
CA ASN A 407 0.24 -41.46 -8.63
C ASN A 407 -1.04 -40.94 -7.97
N ALA A 408 -1.65 -41.72 -7.05
CA ALA A 408 -2.84 -41.28 -6.31
C ALA A 408 -2.50 -40.15 -5.33
N PHE A 409 -1.39 -40.21 -4.59
CA PHE A 409 -0.95 -39.13 -3.71
C PHE A 409 -0.57 -37.85 -4.50
N SER A 410 0.14 -38.01 -5.64
CA SER A 410 0.44 -36.88 -6.54
C SER A 410 -0.83 -36.24 -7.07
N ALA A 411 -1.81 -37.00 -7.56
CA ALA A 411 -3.08 -36.46 -8.02
C ALA A 411 -3.87 -35.73 -6.92
N LYS A 412 -3.80 -36.23 -5.67
CA LYS A 412 -4.41 -35.57 -4.49
C LYS A 412 -3.73 -34.25 -4.18
N GLN A 413 -2.40 -34.18 -4.21
CA GLN A 413 -1.65 -32.94 -4.01
C GLN A 413 -2.00 -31.88 -5.07
N GLU A 414 -2.09 -32.30 -6.36
CA GLU A 414 -2.47 -31.40 -7.44
C GLU A 414 -3.91 -30.91 -7.33
N TYR A 415 -4.84 -31.72 -6.85
CA TYR A 415 -6.22 -31.30 -6.56
C TYR A 415 -6.26 -30.27 -5.44
N VAL A 416 -5.55 -30.51 -4.31
CA VAL A 416 -5.43 -29.55 -3.20
C VAL A 416 -4.89 -28.21 -3.71
N ASN A 417 -3.82 -28.22 -4.50
CA ASN A 417 -3.28 -26.97 -5.07
C ASN A 417 -4.32 -26.24 -5.93
N ALA A 418 -5.02 -26.96 -6.81
CA ALA A 418 -6.04 -26.37 -7.66
C ALA A 418 -7.21 -25.75 -6.88
N GLN A 419 -7.60 -26.34 -5.73
CA GLN A 419 -8.63 -25.77 -4.85
C GLN A 419 -8.23 -24.38 -4.33
N TYR A 420 -7.06 -24.27 -3.76
CA TYR A 420 -6.60 -22.99 -3.17
C TYR A 420 -6.22 -21.97 -4.24
N ASP A 421 -5.70 -22.39 -5.41
CA ASP A 421 -5.45 -21.50 -6.53
C ASP A 421 -6.75 -20.83 -7.02
N TYR A 422 -7.83 -21.61 -7.15
CA TYR A 422 -9.15 -21.09 -7.50
C TYR A 422 -9.63 -20.03 -6.50
N LEU A 423 -9.57 -20.32 -5.18
CA LEU A 423 -10.00 -19.42 -4.12
C LEU A 423 -9.26 -18.07 -4.17
N ILE A 424 -7.93 -18.14 -4.30
CA ILE A 424 -7.08 -16.95 -4.38
C ILE A 424 -7.36 -16.15 -5.66
N ASN A 425 -7.57 -16.83 -6.79
CA ASN A 425 -7.77 -16.15 -8.07
C ASN A 425 -9.16 -15.52 -8.20
N VAL A 426 -10.17 -15.98 -7.45
CA VAL A 426 -11.46 -15.26 -7.29
C VAL A 426 -11.22 -13.89 -6.65
N LEU A 427 -10.43 -13.82 -5.57
CA LEU A 427 -10.11 -12.53 -4.92
C LEU A 427 -9.27 -11.63 -5.83
N LYS A 428 -8.29 -12.20 -6.55
CA LYS A 428 -7.47 -11.45 -7.50
C LYS A 428 -8.30 -10.81 -8.62
N LEU A 429 -9.30 -11.51 -9.16
CA LEU A 429 -10.19 -10.94 -10.17
C LEU A 429 -10.97 -9.75 -9.61
N LYS A 430 -11.51 -9.86 -8.39
CA LYS A 430 -12.22 -8.76 -7.73
C LYS A 430 -11.27 -7.58 -7.42
N ALA A 431 -10.04 -7.87 -7.02
CA ALA A 431 -9.01 -6.85 -6.81
C ALA A 431 -8.61 -6.13 -8.11
N ALA A 432 -8.42 -6.87 -9.21
CA ALA A 432 -8.09 -6.31 -10.52
C ALA A 432 -9.17 -5.34 -11.03
N VAL A 433 -10.42 -5.56 -10.67
CA VAL A 433 -11.53 -4.65 -11.00
C VAL A 433 -11.66 -3.49 -10.01
N GLY A 434 -11.04 -3.58 -8.83
CA GLY A 434 -11.14 -2.58 -7.76
C GLY A 434 -12.39 -2.72 -6.90
N GLN A 435 -12.99 -3.90 -6.85
CA GLN A 435 -14.21 -4.19 -6.07
C GLN A 435 -13.99 -5.15 -4.92
N LEU A 436 -12.75 -5.55 -4.66
CA LEU A 436 -12.45 -6.42 -3.53
C LEU A 436 -12.74 -5.71 -2.21
N SER A 437 -13.61 -6.30 -1.37
CA SER A 437 -14.11 -5.74 -0.12
C SER A 437 -14.09 -6.77 1.02
N GLU A 438 -14.36 -6.31 2.25
CA GLU A 438 -14.50 -7.19 3.41
C GLU A 438 -15.69 -8.17 3.25
N GLU A 439 -16.74 -7.80 2.49
CA GLU A 439 -17.90 -8.64 2.21
C GLU A 439 -17.53 -9.89 1.40
N ASP A 440 -16.49 -9.77 0.56
CA ASP A 440 -15.97 -10.91 -0.20
C ASP A 440 -15.27 -11.94 0.71
N LEU A 441 -14.61 -11.48 1.78
CA LEU A 441 -14.07 -12.37 2.80
C LEU A 441 -15.19 -13.07 3.57
N VAL A 442 -16.27 -12.37 3.91
CA VAL A 442 -17.45 -12.96 4.56
C VAL A 442 -18.06 -14.04 3.67
N GLN A 443 -18.19 -13.79 2.37
CA GLN A 443 -18.67 -14.80 1.43
C GLN A 443 -17.74 -16.02 1.39
N MET A 444 -16.43 -15.83 1.30
CA MET A 444 -15.46 -16.93 1.32
C MET A 444 -15.44 -17.67 2.65
N ASN A 445 -15.72 -16.98 3.75
CA ASN A 445 -15.79 -17.57 5.08
C ASN A 445 -16.88 -18.64 5.19
N THR A 446 -17.95 -18.55 4.39
CA THR A 446 -19.01 -19.59 4.32
C THR A 446 -18.50 -20.93 3.80
N TRP A 447 -17.36 -20.95 3.11
CA TRP A 447 -16.71 -22.17 2.61
C TRP A 447 -15.76 -22.81 3.64
N LEU A 448 -15.58 -22.16 4.78
CA LEU A 448 -14.76 -22.65 5.88
C LEU A 448 -15.65 -23.34 6.95
N SER A 449 -15.05 -24.27 7.69
CA SER A 449 -15.66 -24.97 8.83
C SER A 449 -14.76 -24.84 10.04
N ASN A 450 -15.36 -24.78 11.21
CA ASN A 450 -14.67 -24.75 12.49
C ASN A 450 -14.43 -26.17 13.06
N ASP A 451 -14.56 -27.21 12.24
CA ASP A 451 -14.39 -28.61 12.63
C ASP A 451 -12.93 -29.02 12.82
#